data_493272d5114064a3d90c43ba988137e5
#
_entry.id   493272d5114064a3d90c43ba988137e5
#
_cell.length_a   1.000
_cell.length_b   1.000
_cell.length_c   1.000
_cell.angle_alpha   90.00
_cell.angle_beta   90.00
_cell.angle_gamma   90.00
#
_symmetry.space_group_name_H-M   'P 1'
#
loop_
_entity.id
_entity.type
_entity.pdbx_description
1 polymer ?
#
loop_
_entity_poly.entity_id
_entity_poly.type
_entity_poly.pdbx_seq_one_letter_code
_entity_poly.pdbx_strand_id
1 'polypeptide(L)'
;MPPHAGSERTSPLTKRLSLRMLVGAIVLSLFAVACGASDDDFAAAAAGVDPVETNAGGVLVKPPDVLEGGSAGPSAGLPLLLEGAPLTPIVAFRYFDGTQASTAEFAGRPTVVNFWASNCAPCVAEMPEFEAVHRAFADRVDFVGMNTADVGRESAVALAAQTGVTYPLADDTTSMVFREFGGFVMPTTVLLNTQGQVAFTWSGVLTGDELTRLINKHILSE
;
A
#
# COMPACT_ATOMS: atom_id res chain seq x y z
N MET A 1 66.03 -14.00 46.30
CA MET A 1 64.91 -13.79 45.37
C MET A 1 63.63 -14.20 46.07
N PRO A 2 62.75 -13.30 46.48
CA PRO A 2 61.47 -13.61 47.10
C PRO A 2 60.34 -13.74 46.04
N PRO A 3 59.29 -14.52 46.26
CA PRO A 3 58.20 -14.73 45.34
C PRO A 3 57.16 -13.60 45.39
N HIS A 4 56.59 -13.28 44.22
CA HIS A 4 55.57 -12.27 44.02
C HIS A 4 54.22 -12.73 44.54
N ALA A 5 53.61 -11.91 45.40
CA ALA A 5 52.27 -12.05 45.87
C ALA A 5 51.22 -11.70 44.77
N GLY A 6 50.30 -12.63 44.52
CA GLY A 6 49.14 -12.43 43.65
C GLY A 6 48.07 -11.58 44.33
N SER A 7 47.68 -10.50 43.68
CA SER A 7 46.56 -9.64 44.08
C SER A 7 45.26 -10.20 43.51
N GLU A 8 44.44 -10.82 44.32
CA GLU A 8 43.03 -11.16 44.01
C GLU A 8 42.19 -9.89 44.00
N ARG A 9 41.68 -9.52 42.82
CA ARG A 9 40.65 -8.50 42.69
C ARG A 9 39.27 -9.16 42.76
N THR A 10 38.66 -9.06 43.90
CA THR A 10 37.24 -9.39 44.12
C THR A 10 36.34 -8.31 43.44
N SER A 11 35.53 -8.71 42.49
CA SER A 11 34.50 -7.90 41.87
C SER A 11 33.29 -7.75 42.81
N PRO A 12 32.71 -6.55 42.98
CA PRO A 12 31.46 -6.36 43.70
C PRO A 12 30.24 -6.51 42.75
N LEU A 13 29.77 -7.73 42.59
CA LEU A 13 28.57 -8.05 41.83
C LEU A 13 27.47 -8.57 42.75
N THR A 14 27.07 -7.77 43.73
CA THR A 14 25.86 -8.06 44.54
C THR A 14 25.38 -6.82 45.27
N LYS A 15 24.66 -5.93 44.59
CA LYS A 15 23.76 -4.94 45.23
C LYS A 15 22.87 -4.18 44.20
N ARG A 16 22.15 -4.86 43.32
CA ARG A 16 21.07 -4.25 42.54
C ARG A 16 19.90 -5.21 42.33
N LEU A 17 19.45 -5.86 43.38
CA LEU A 17 18.27 -6.71 43.29
C LEU A 17 17.41 -6.51 44.56
N SER A 18 16.80 -5.37 44.76
CA SER A 18 15.77 -5.18 45.79
C SER A 18 15.01 -3.83 45.71
N LEU A 19 14.74 -3.28 44.50
CA LEU A 19 13.89 -2.07 44.45
C LEU A 19 12.94 -2.08 43.24
N ARG A 20 12.44 -3.26 42.84
CA ARG A 20 11.44 -3.36 41.76
C ARG A 20 10.19 -4.19 42.12
N MET A 21 9.95 -4.45 43.38
CA MET A 21 8.77 -5.23 43.83
C MET A 21 7.82 -4.47 44.77
N LEU A 22 7.76 -3.16 44.75
CA LEU A 22 6.89 -2.42 45.66
C LEU A 22 6.10 -1.27 45.00
N VAL A 23 5.80 -1.34 43.68
CA VAL A 23 4.92 -0.37 42.99
C VAL A 23 3.81 -1.08 42.17
N GLY A 24 3.51 -2.34 42.46
CA GLY A 24 2.53 -3.16 41.73
C GLY A 24 1.19 -3.39 42.42
N ALA A 25 0.82 -2.65 43.47
CA ALA A 25 -0.36 -3.02 44.26
C ALA A 25 -1.30 -1.87 44.67
N ILE A 26 -1.32 -0.73 43.99
CA ILE A 26 -2.33 0.32 44.26
C ILE A 26 -2.71 0.98 42.91
N VAL A 27 -3.45 0.35 42.05
CA VAL A 27 -4.39 0.94 41.05
C VAL A 27 -5.34 -0.17 40.58
N LEU A 28 -6.14 -0.69 41.48
CA LEU A 28 -7.27 -1.55 41.10
C LEU A 28 -8.46 -1.26 42.04
N SER A 29 -8.95 -0.04 42.04
CA SER A 29 -10.25 0.29 42.62
C SER A 29 -10.60 1.72 42.15
N LEU A 30 -11.46 1.84 41.15
CA LEU A 30 -12.30 2.99 40.84
C LEU A 30 -12.62 3.06 39.34
N PHE A 31 -13.39 2.11 38.82
CA PHE A 31 -14.24 2.34 37.64
C PHE A 31 -15.39 1.34 37.67
N ALA A 32 -16.35 1.61 38.54
CA ALA A 32 -17.66 1.01 38.49
C ALA A 32 -18.67 2.08 38.86
N VAL A 33 -19.05 2.96 37.91
CA VAL A 33 -20.33 3.68 37.89
C VAL A 33 -20.52 4.24 36.47
N ALA A 34 -21.71 3.95 35.93
CA ALA A 34 -22.38 4.55 34.76
C ALA A 34 -22.41 3.68 33.51
N CYS A 35 -23.20 2.59 33.56
CA CYS A 35 -24.01 2.13 32.44
C CYS A 35 -25.47 2.32 32.83
N GLY A 36 -26.03 3.39 32.35
CA GLY A 36 -27.45 3.73 32.42
C GLY A 36 -27.76 4.67 31.29
N ALA A 37 -27.83 4.12 30.07
CA ALA A 37 -28.48 4.76 28.93
C ALA A 37 -29.63 3.85 28.53
N SER A 38 -30.85 4.33 28.78
CA SER A 38 -32.12 3.72 28.44
C SER A 38 -32.33 3.72 26.92
N ASP A 39 -32.85 2.60 26.41
CA ASP A 39 -33.16 2.31 25.00
C ASP A 39 -34.35 3.10 24.41
N ASP A 40 -34.75 4.24 24.99
CA ASP A 40 -35.97 4.94 24.60
C ASP A 40 -35.76 6.20 23.72
N ASP A 41 -34.51 6.57 23.37
CA ASP A 41 -34.26 7.82 22.61
C ASP A 41 -34.06 7.62 21.09
N PHE A 42 -34.25 6.42 20.52
CA PHE A 42 -34.12 6.16 19.09
C PHE A 42 -35.45 6.15 18.31
N ALA A 43 -36.59 6.45 18.92
CA ALA A 43 -37.90 6.36 18.28
C ALA A 43 -38.49 7.69 17.78
N ALA A 44 -37.77 8.83 17.88
CA ALA A 44 -38.35 10.15 17.60
C ALA A 44 -37.81 10.88 16.34
N ALA A 45 -37.01 10.23 15.47
CA ALA A 45 -36.46 10.87 14.27
C ALA A 45 -36.95 10.28 12.92
N ALA A 46 -38.04 9.53 12.92
CA ALA A 46 -38.59 8.91 11.69
C ALA A 46 -40.00 9.41 11.34
N ALA A 47 -40.30 10.68 11.59
CA ALA A 47 -41.56 11.29 11.17
C ALA A 47 -41.27 12.59 10.39
N GLY A 48 -41.26 12.51 9.08
CA GLY A 48 -41.17 13.69 8.22
C GLY A 48 -40.47 13.52 6.89
N VAL A 49 -40.70 12.40 6.19
CA VAL A 49 -40.43 12.34 4.74
C VAL A 49 -41.73 11.90 4.07
N ASP A 50 -42.40 12.89 3.45
CA ASP A 50 -43.57 12.60 2.62
C ASP A 50 -43.19 11.69 1.45
N PRO A 51 -44.03 10.71 1.07
CA PRO A 51 -43.75 9.86 -0.08
C PRO A 51 -43.79 10.70 -1.37
N VAL A 52 -42.65 10.72 -2.07
CA VAL A 52 -42.57 11.29 -3.43
C VAL A 52 -43.49 10.44 -4.32
N GLU A 53 -44.59 11.06 -4.77
CA GLU A 53 -45.45 10.46 -5.78
C GLU A 53 -44.66 10.26 -7.09
N THR A 54 -44.42 9.03 -7.45
CA THR A 54 -43.88 8.65 -8.75
C THR A 54 -44.96 8.86 -9.80
N ASN A 55 -44.93 10.02 -10.49
CA ASN A 55 -45.72 10.25 -11.68
C ASN A 55 -45.21 9.33 -12.80
N ALA A 56 -45.98 8.32 -13.10
CA ALA A 56 -45.81 7.45 -14.26
C ALA A 56 -46.19 8.23 -15.53
N GLY A 57 -45.29 9.06 -16.02
CA GLY A 57 -45.36 9.73 -17.31
C GLY A 57 -44.11 9.35 -18.12
N GLY A 58 -44.11 8.18 -18.71
CA GLY A 58 -43.09 7.75 -19.65
C GLY A 58 -43.09 8.61 -20.91
N VAL A 59 -42.20 9.59 -20.97
CA VAL A 59 -41.87 10.22 -22.24
C VAL A 59 -40.86 9.34 -22.96
N LEU A 60 -41.34 8.56 -23.93
CA LEU A 60 -40.51 7.90 -24.93
C LEU A 60 -39.83 8.95 -25.77
N VAL A 61 -38.58 9.29 -25.47
CA VAL A 61 -37.76 10.09 -26.37
C VAL A 61 -37.32 9.19 -27.51
N LYS A 62 -37.97 9.39 -28.69
CA LYS A 62 -37.53 8.78 -29.95
C LYS A 62 -36.09 9.23 -30.22
N PRO A 63 -35.12 8.31 -30.51
CA PRO A 63 -33.81 8.73 -30.95
C PRO A 63 -33.89 9.53 -32.26
N PRO A 64 -33.03 10.56 -32.44
CA PRO A 64 -33.04 11.34 -33.68
C PRO A 64 -32.70 10.43 -34.86
N ASP A 65 -33.45 10.64 -35.96
CA ASP A 65 -33.27 9.90 -37.21
C ASP A 65 -31.83 10.08 -37.72
N VAL A 66 -31.16 8.96 -37.93
CA VAL A 66 -29.83 8.91 -38.54
C VAL A 66 -29.97 9.46 -39.95
N LEU A 67 -29.34 10.61 -40.22
CA LEU A 67 -29.23 11.16 -41.58
C LEU A 67 -28.32 10.21 -42.38
N GLU A 68 -28.93 9.36 -43.21
CA GLU A 68 -28.25 8.65 -44.26
C GLU A 68 -27.86 9.67 -45.37
N GLY A 69 -26.56 9.78 -45.60
CA GLY A 69 -26.09 10.54 -46.77
C GLY A 69 -24.81 11.34 -46.49
N GLY A 70 -23.69 10.68 -46.27
CA GLY A 70 -22.35 11.28 -46.28
C GLY A 70 -21.38 10.34 -46.95
N SER A 71 -21.01 10.65 -48.19
CA SER A 71 -19.97 9.97 -48.97
C SER A 71 -18.72 9.68 -48.15
N ALA A 72 -18.32 8.42 -48.07
CA ALA A 72 -17.12 7.97 -47.42
C ALA A 72 -15.88 8.50 -48.14
N GLY A 73 -15.28 9.55 -47.59
CA GLY A 73 -13.86 9.86 -47.83
C GLY A 73 -12.97 8.78 -47.20
N PRO A 74 -11.73 8.59 -47.66
CA PRO A 74 -10.86 7.56 -47.13
C PRO A 74 -10.65 7.80 -45.66
N SER A 75 -11.19 6.87 -44.85
CA SER A 75 -11.00 6.79 -43.42
C SER A 75 -9.51 6.71 -43.20
N ALA A 76 -8.88 7.78 -42.75
CA ALA A 76 -7.57 7.69 -42.12
C ALA A 76 -7.76 6.73 -40.96
N GLY A 77 -7.26 5.48 -41.13
CA GLY A 77 -7.41 4.43 -40.14
C GLY A 77 -6.93 4.95 -38.78
N LEU A 78 -7.83 4.96 -37.81
CA LEU A 78 -7.38 4.94 -36.41
C LEU A 78 -6.30 3.86 -36.35
N PRO A 79 -5.15 4.15 -35.72
CA PRO A 79 -4.18 3.09 -35.47
C PRO A 79 -4.92 1.96 -34.77
N LEU A 80 -4.90 0.76 -35.37
CA LEU A 80 -5.37 -0.43 -34.70
C LEU A 80 -4.73 -0.42 -33.31
N LEU A 81 -5.56 -0.34 -32.28
CA LEU A 81 -5.11 -0.66 -30.92
C LEU A 81 -4.54 -2.08 -31.03
N LEU A 82 -3.22 -2.19 -30.91
CA LEU A 82 -2.56 -3.47 -30.93
C LEU A 82 -3.23 -4.33 -29.85
N GLU A 83 -3.82 -5.44 -30.24
CA GLU A 83 -4.32 -6.43 -29.30
C GLU A 83 -3.19 -6.74 -28.33
N GLY A 84 -3.38 -6.43 -27.04
CA GLY A 84 -2.36 -6.60 -26.01
C GLY A 84 -1.68 -5.34 -25.49
N ALA A 85 -2.04 -4.14 -26.00
CA ALA A 85 -1.57 -2.91 -25.36
C ALA A 85 -2.14 -2.82 -23.93
N PRO A 86 -1.30 -2.62 -22.90
CA PRO A 86 -1.79 -2.51 -21.54
C PRO A 86 -2.66 -1.27 -21.41
N LEU A 87 -3.90 -1.46 -21.00
CA LEU A 87 -4.80 -0.38 -20.61
C LEU A 87 -4.50 0.06 -19.17
N THR A 88 -3.24 0.08 -18.76
CA THR A 88 -2.88 0.76 -17.52
C THR A 88 -2.86 2.24 -17.80
N PRO A 89 -3.75 3.04 -17.18
CA PRO A 89 -3.74 4.47 -17.36
C PRO A 89 -2.35 5.02 -17.02
N ILE A 90 -1.86 5.95 -17.86
CA ILE A 90 -0.59 6.62 -17.58
C ILE A 90 -0.84 7.61 -16.45
N VAL A 91 -0.36 7.29 -15.25
CA VAL A 91 -0.44 8.11 -14.05
C VAL A 91 0.93 8.65 -13.71
N ALA A 92 1.02 9.98 -13.57
CA ALA A 92 2.26 10.62 -13.13
C ALA A 92 2.47 10.46 -11.62
N PHE A 93 3.73 10.25 -11.23
CA PHE A 93 4.15 10.23 -9.85
C PHE A 93 5.55 10.85 -9.71
N ARG A 94 6.12 10.86 -8.51
CA ARG A 94 7.44 11.40 -8.27
C ARG A 94 8.24 10.49 -7.35
N TYR A 95 9.46 10.19 -7.70
CA TYR A 95 10.39 9.50 -6.81
C TYR A 95 10.79 10.34 -5.60
N PHE A 96 11.30 9.70 -4.55
CA PHE A 96 11.76 10.41 -3.34
C PHE A 96 12.98 11.30 -3.60
N ASP A 97 13.76 11.05 -4.63
CA ASP A 97 14.85 11.93 -5.09
C ASP A 97 14.37 13.18 -5.83
N GLY A 98 13.07 13.28 -6.12
CA GLY A 98 12.45 14.40 -6.83
C GLY A 98 12.27 14.16 -8.33
N THR A 99 12.76 13.06 -8.89
CA THR A 99 12.58 12.69 -10.30
C THR A 99 11.10 12.49 -10.61
N GLN A 100 10.61 13.09 -11.69
CA GLN A 100 9.25 12.89 -12.18
C GLN A 100 9.21 11.66 -13.09
N ALA A 101 8.17 10.87 -12.93
CA ALA A 101 7.97 9.62 -13.62
C ALA A 101 6.48 9.36 -13.90
N SER A 102 6.18 8.27 -14.56
CA SER A 102 4.82 7.79 -14.75
C SER A 102 4.77 6.26 -14.81
N THR A 103 3.59 5.70 -14.67
CA THR A 103 3.38 4.24 -14.77
C THR A 103 3.82 3.64 -16.12
N ALA A 104 4.03 4.48 -17.15
CA ALA A 104 4.55 4.03 -18.44
C ALA A 104 5.98 3.46 -18.37
N GLU A 105 6.77 3.85 -17.37
CA GLU A 105 8.15 3.36 -17.20
C GLU A 105 8.22 1.91 -16.71
N PHE A 106 7.12 1.36 -16.18
CA PHE A 106 7.05 -0.03 -15.76
C PHE A 106 7.00 -1.03 -16.93
N ALA A 107 6.94 -0.54 -18.18
CA ALA A 107 7.11 -1.38 -19.35
C ALA A 107 8.60 -1.62 -19.66
N GLY A 108 8.93 -2.82 -20.09
CA GLY A 108 10.30 -3.24 -20.48
C GLY A 108 10.89 -4.30 -19.55
N ARG A 109 10.57 -4.25 -18.26
CA ARG A 109 11.02 -5.27 -17.29
C ARG A 109 9.88 -5.66 -16.34
N PRO A 110 9.85 -6.93 -15.88
CA PRO A 110 8.94 -7.32 -14.81
C PRO A 110 9.18 -6.42 -13.58
N THR A 111 8.11 -5.93 -12.97
CA THR A 111 8.22 -4.99 -11.85
C THR A 111 7.34 -5.40 -10.68
N VAL A 112 7.87 -5.30 -9.46
CA VAL A 112 7.13 -5.39 -8.20
C VAL A 112 6.82 -3.96 -7.73
N VAL A 113 5.54 -3.62 -7.59
CA VAL A 113 5.09 -2.37 -6.99
C VAL A 113 4.46 -2.67 -5.64
N ASN A 114 5.09 -2.21 -4.56
CA ASN A 114 4.59 -2.35 -3.20
C ASN A 114 4.00 -1.03 -2.74
N PHE A 115 2.70 -1.00 -2.43
CA PHE A 115 2.01 0.16 -1.89
C PHE A 115 2.05 0.15 -0.37
N TRP A 116 2.55 1.22 0.22
CA TRP A 116 2.80 1.35 1.65
C TRP A 116 2.56 2.78 2.18
N ALA A 117 2.45 2.93 3.51
CA ALA A 117 2.43 4.22 4.18
C ALA A 117 3.19 4.15 5.51
N SER A 118 3.71 5.28 5.98
CA SER A 118 4.49 5.33 7.24
C SER A 118 3.66 5.00 8.49
N ASN A 119 2.36 5.24 8.43
CA ASN A 119 1.41 4.90 9.49
C ASN A 119 0.80 3.49 9.35
N CYS A 120 1.25 2.70 8.37
CA CYS A 120 0.83 1.33 8.17
C CYS A 120 1.86 0.36 8.76
N ALA A 121 1.71 -0.01 10.02
CA ALA A 121 2.66 -0.89 10.71
C ALA A 121 2.94 -2.22 9.98
N PRO A 122 1.95 -2.95 9.43
CA PRO A 122 2.22 -4.16 8.66
C PRO A 122 2.99 -3.89 7.36
N CYS A 123 2.78 -2.74 6.69
CA CYS A 123 3.55 -2.37 5.51
C CYS A 123 5.04 -2.21 5.83
N VAL A 124 5.32 -1.54 6.95
CA VAL A 124 6.70 -1.29 7.41
C VAL A 124 7.40 -2.59 7.80
N ALA A 125 6.66 -3.51 8.42
CA ALA A 125 7.20 -4.79 8.89
C ALA A 125 7.66 -5.70 7.73
N GLU A 126 7.02 -5.63 6.54
CA GLU A 126 7.41 -6.44 5.37
C GLU A 126 8.58 -5.87 4.57
N MET A 127 8.88 -4.56 4.67
CA MET A 127 9.89 -3.89 3.85
C MET A 127 11.29 -4.53 3.91
N PRO A 128 11.83 -4.95 5.05
CA PRO A 128 13.13 -5.62 5.09
C PRO A 128 13.17 -6.96 4.33
N GLU A 129 12.07 -7.71 4.32
CA GLU A 129 11.95 -8.94 3.55
C GLU A 129 11.90 -8.65 2.05
N PHE A 130 11.18 -7.58 1.64
CA PHE A 130 11.14 -7.11 0.26
C PHE A 130 12.51 -6.65 -0.22
N GLU A 131 13.29 -6.01 0.64
CA GLU A 131 14.68 -5.64 0.34
C GLU A 131 15.55 -6.88 0.06
N ALA A 132 15.41 -7.93 0.85
CA ALA A 132 16.13 -9.18 0.63
C ALA A 132 15.76 -9.83 -0.72
N VAL A 133 14.47 -9.83 -1.07
CA VAL A 133 13.99 -10.32 -2.38
C VAL A 133 14.45 -9.42 -3.52
N HIS A 134 14.37 -8.09 -3.35
CA HIS A 134 14.89 -7.13 -4.33
C HIS A 134 16.35 -7.44 -4.70
N ARG A 135 17.21 -7.61 -3.71
CA ARG A 135 18.63 -7.92 -3.95
C ARG A 135 18.84 -9.26 -4.67
N ALA A 136 18.00 -10.24 -4.36
CA ALA A 136 18.08 -11.56 -5.00
C ALA A 136 17.62 -11.55 -6.46
N PHE A 137 16.79 -10.59 -6.87
CA PHE A 137 16.21 -10.50 -8.22
C PHE A 137 16.64 -9.25 -9.00
N ALA A 138 17.59 -8.43 -8.50
CA ALA A 138 17.93 -7.13 -9.04
C ALA A 138 18.32 -7.12 -10.54
N ASP A 139 18.84 -8.23 -11.06
CA ASP A 139 19.19 -8.41 -12.48
C ASP A 139 17.98 -8.74 -13.38
N ARG A 140 16.85 -9.13 -12.82
CA ARG A 140 15.68 -9.66 -13.55
C ARG A 140 14.38 -8.93 -13.29
N VAL A 141 14.20 -8.33 -12.12
CA VAL A 141 12.94 -7.74 -11.67
C VAL A 141 13.22 -6.37 -11.05
N ASP A 142 12.49 -5.35 -11.48
CA ASP A 142 12.53 -4.05 -10.87
C ASP A 142 11.59 -3.98 -9.67
N PHE A 143 11.93 -3.14 -8.68
CA PHE A 143 11.13 -2.93 -7.49
C PHE A 143 10.86 -1.44 -7.32
N VAL A 144 9.63 -1.09 -6.92
CA VAL A 144 9.25 0.27 -6.56
C VAL A 144 8.36 0.23 -5.32
N GLY A 145 8.74 0.96 -4.28
CA GLY A 145 7.88 1.21 -3.13
C GLY A 145 7.08 2.49 -3.32
N MET A 146 5.76 2.37 -3.50
CA MET A 146 4.86 3.49 -3.76
C MET A 146 4.23 3.95 -2.45
N ASN A 147 4.67 5.10 -1.94
CA ASN A 147 4.13 5.70 -0.72
C ASN A 147 2.77 6.34 -1.03
N THR A 148 1.71 5.76 -0.47
CA THR A 148 0.32 6.08 -0.82
C THR A 148 -0.47 6.45 0.43
N ALA A 149 -1.31 7.49 0.34
CA ALA A 149 -2.18 7.94 1.43
C ALA A 149 -1.45 8.18 2.77
N ASP A 150 -0.20 8.60 2.73
CA ASP A 150 0.61 8.85 3.91
C ASP A 150 0.23 10.15 4.63
N VAL A 151 0.54 10.22 5.91
CA VAL A 151 0.34 11.40 6.74
C VAL A 151 1.33 12.53 6.43
N GLY A 152 2.45 12.23 5.77
CA GLY A 152 3.44 13.21 5.34
C GLY A 152 4.71 12.61 4.79
N ARG A 153 5.27 13.26 3.77
CA ARG A 153 6.50 12.85 3.10
C ARG A 153 7.70 12.70 4.06
N GLU A 154 7.84 13.62 5.02
CA GLU A 154 8.96 13.58 5.98
C GLU A 154 8.92 12.30 6.82
N SER A 155 7.74 11.91 7.29
CA SER A 155 7.54 10.65 8.01
C SER A 155 7.88 9.44 7.15
N ALA A 156 7.45 9.44 5.90
CA ALA A 156 7.74 8.36 4.94
C ALA A 156 9.25 8.22 4.69
N VAL A 157 9.95 9.33 4.42
CA VAL A 157 11.40 9.33 4.18
C VAL A 157 12.17 8.85 5.42
N ALA A 158 11.82 9.37 6.61
CA ALA A 158 12.48 8.98 7.86
C ALA A 158 12.30 7.49 8.17
N LEU A 159 11.11 6.96 7.92
CA LEU A 159 10.81 5.56 8.16
C LEU A 159 11.50 4.65 7.14
N ALA A 160 11.45 5.00 5.86
CA ALA A 160 12.14 4.24 4.81
C ALA A 160 13.64 4.11 5.10
N ALA A 161 14.27 5.17 5.59
CA ALA A 161 15.67 5.13 6.01
C ALA A 161 15.93 4.14 7.17
N GLN A 162 14.95 3.93 8.05
CA GLN A 162 15.06 2.97 9.17
C GLN A 162 14.87 1.52 8.74
N THR A 163 14.10 1.26 7.68
CA THR A 163 13.88 -0.11 7.16
C THR A 163 15.06 -0.64 6.36
N GLY A 164 15.95 0.25 5.90
CA GLY A 164 17.15 -0.11 5.14
C GLY A 164 16.89 -0.53 3.70
N VAL A 165 15.72 -0.25 3.14
CA VAL A 165 15.40 -0.54 1.74
C VAL A 165 16.24 0.30 0.79
N THR A 166 16.69 -0.31 -0.31
CA THR A 166 17.52 0.31 -1.35
C THR A 166 16.82 0.39 -2.70
N TYR A 167 15.69 -0.29 -2.88
CA TYR A 167 14.89 -0.12 -4.09
C TYR A 167 14.24 1.27 -4.13
N PRO A 168 13.97 1.81 -5.35
CA PRO A 168 13.38 3.13 -5.51
C PRO A 168 12.07 3.30 -4.75
N LEU A 169 11.92 4.46 -4.11
CA LEU A 169 10.70 4.87 -3.43
C LEU A 169 10.09 6.08 -4.13
N ALA A 170 8.77 6.07 -4.28
CA ALA A 170 8.02 7.12 -4.96
C ALA A 170 6.80 7.56 -4.16
N ASP A 171 6.31 8.77 -4.45
CA ASP A 171 5.11 9.37 -3.85
C ASP A 171 3.90 9.21 -4.78
N ASP A 172 2.85 8.61 -4.29
CA ASP A 172 1.50 8.59 -4.86
C ASP A 172 0.52 9.35 -3.94
N THR A 173 0.80 10.65 -3.73
CA THR A 173 0.07 11.49 -2.77
C THR A 173 -1.43 11.59 -3.05
N THR A 174 -1.84 11.39 -4.30
CA THR A 174 -3.25 11.40 -4.72
C THR A 174 -3.91 10.03 -4.65
N SER A 175 -3.15 8.99 -4.38
CA SER A 175 -3.56 7.58 -4.43
C SER A 175 -4.14 7.19 -5.81
N MET A 176 -3.71 7.86 -6.86
CA MET A 176 -4.19 7.56 -8.22
C MET A 176 -3.55 6.28 -8.74
N VAL A 177 -2.24 6.13 -8.58
CA VAL A 177 -1.54 4.88 -8.98
C VAL A 177 -2.10 3.69 -8.22
N PHE A 178 -2.30 3.83 -6.91
CA PHE A 178 -2.88 2.81 -6.06
C PHE A 178 -4.24 2.32 -6.57
N ARG A 179 -5.15 3.27 -6.85
CA ARG A 179 -6.49 2.95 -7.34
C ARG A 179 -6.49 2.32 -8.74
N GLU A 180 -5.64 2.83 -9.63
CA GLU A 180 -5.53 2.32 -11.01
C GLU A 180 -5.00 0.88 -11.06
N PHE A 181 -4.18 0.50 -10.11
CA PHE A 181 -3.73 -0.88 -9.94
C PHE A 181 -4.67 -1.75 -9.08
N GLY A 182 -5.89 -1.25 -8.80
CA GLY A 182 -6.92 -2.01 -8.07
C GLY A 182 -6.69 -2.09 -6.56
N GLY A 183 -5.85 -1.21 -6.01
CA GLY A 183 -5.60 -1.13 -4.58
C GLY A 183 -6.80 -0.58 -3.81
N PHE A 184 -7.13 -1.20 -2.68
CA PHE A 184 -8.21 -0.77 -1.78
C PHE A 184 -7.86 -0.94 -0.29
N VAL A 185 -6.82 -1.69 0.03
CA VAL A 185 -6.31 -1.91 1.40
C VAL A 185 -4.79 -1.98 1.37
N MET A 186 -4.11 -1.58 2.46
CA MET A 186 -2.65 -1.68 2.57
C MET A 186 -2.22 -2.70 3.63
N PRO A 187 -1.07 -3.35 3.40
CA PRO A 187 -0.25 -3.28 2.20
C PRO A 187 -0.92 -3.94 0.99
N THR A 188 -0.57 -3.47 -0.21
CA THR A 188 -0.92 -4.14 -1.48
C THR A 188 0.34 -4.24 -2.32
N THR A 189 0.56 -5.43 -2.89
CA THR A 189 1.68 -5.69 -3.80
C THR A 189 1.14 -6.09 -5.17
N VAL A 190 1.63 -5.40 -6.20
CA VAL A 190 1.26 -5.65 -7.59
C VAL A 190 2.47 -6.15 -8.36
N LEU A 191 2.30 -7.23 -9.09
CA LEU A 191 3.31 -7.79 -9.99
C LEU A 191 2.95 -7.42 -11.42
N LEU A 192 3.86 -6.74 -12.10
CA LEU A 192 3.72 -6.33 -13.49
C LEU A 192 4.61 -7.18 -14.39
N ASN A 193 4.07 -7.59 -15.54
CA ASN A 193 4.84 -8.28 -16.57
C ASN A 193 5.74 -7.31 -17.37
N THR A 194 6.49 -7.82 -18.35
CA THR A 194 7.37 -7.02 -19.21
C THR A 194 6.64 -5.96 -20.04
N GLN A 195 5.34 -6.10 -20.23
CA GLN A 195 4.49 -5.12 -20.92
C GLN A 195 3.96 -4.03 -19.99
N GLY A 196 4.29 -4.07 -18.68
CA GLY A 196 3.75 -3.16 -17.68
C GLY A 196 2.30 -3.46 -17.29
N GLN A 197 1.78 -4.65 -17.67
CA GLN A 197 0.42 -5.09 -17.33
C GLN A 197 0.40 -5.76 -15.96
N VAL A 198 -0.72 -5.62 -15.23
CA VAL A 198 -0.94 -6.32 -13.97
C VAL A 198 -1.06 -7.82 -14.24
N ALA A 199 -0.05 -8.58 -13.83
CA ALA A 199 -0.05 -10.03 -13.87
C ALA A 199 -0.66 -10.66 -12.61
N PHE A 200 -0.47 -9.99 -11.46
CA PHE A 200 -1.01 -10.46 -10.19
C PHE A 200 -1.10 -9.32 -9.16
N THR A 201 -2.10 -9.36 -8.30
CA THR A 201 -2.26 -8.43 -7.16
C THR A 201 -2.46 -9.23 -5.88
N TRP A 202 -1.74 -8.83 -4.84
CA TRP A 202 -1.89 -9.35 -3.48
C TRP A 202 -2.29 -8.23 -2.51
N SER A 203 -3.29 -8.46 -1.70
CA SER A 203 -3.71 -7.55 -0.64
C SER A 203 -3.45 -8.16 0.73
N GLY A 204 -2.73 -7.45 1.56
CA GLY A 204 -2.26 -7.90 2.88
C GLY A 204 -0.75 -8.14 2.91
N VAL A 205 -0.24 -8.49 4.08
CA VAL A 205 1.19 -8.74 4.31
C VAL A 205 1.69 -9.91 3.47
N LEU A 206 2.89 -9.75 2.90
CA LEU A 206 3.63 -10.82 2.21
C LEU A 206 4.94 -11.10 2.95
N THR A 207 5.28 -12.39 3.08
CA THR A 207 6.64 -12.80 3.45
C THR A 207 7.55 -12.79 2.22
N GLY A 208 8.86 -12.68 2.43
CA GLY A 208 9.85 -12.76 1.34
C GLY A 208 9.78 -14.07 0.55
N ASP A 209 9.55 -15.20 1.22
CA ASP A 209 9.39 -16.51 0.57
C ASP A 209 8.15 -16.53 -0.33
N GLU A 210 7.05 -15.96 0.13
CA GLU A 210 5.82 -15.90 -0.65
C GLU A 210 5.94 -14.95 -1.83
N LEU A 211 6.54 -13.77 -1.64
CA LEU A 211 6.85 -12.83 -2.72
C LEU A 211 7.74 -13.50 -3.78
N THR A 212 8.80 -14.20 -3.36
CA THR A 212 9.68 -14.96 -4.25
C THR A 212 8.92 -15.99 -5.08
N ARG A 213 8.02 -16.73 -4.46
CA ARG A 213 7.17 -17.72 -5.15
C ARG A 213 6.24 -17.06 -6.18
N LEU A 214 5.62 -15.93 -5.81
CA LEU A 214 4.73 -15.19 -6.70
C LEU A 214 5.46 -14.58 -7.90
N ILE A 215 6.64 -13.99 -7.69
CA ILE A 215 7.50 -13.46 -8.76
C ILE A 215 7.81 -14.56 -9.79
N ASN A 216 8.34 -15.71 -9.33
CA ASN A 216 8.68 -16.82 -10.22
C ASN A 216 7.45 -17.36 -10.97
N LYS A 217 6.29 -17.40 -10.31
CA LYS A 217 5.07 -17.95 -10.90
C LYS A 217 4.40 -17.03 -11.92
N HIS A 218 4.40 -15.71 -11.66
CA HIS A 218 3.52 -14.80 -12.41
C HIS A 218 4.26 -13.87 -13.37
N ILE A 219 5.53 -13.57 -13.15
CA ILE A 219 6.27 -12.60 -13.98
C ILE A 219 7.61 -13.08 -14.52
N LEU A 220 8.09 -14.28 -14.12
CA LEU A 220 9.31 -14.87 -14.65
C LEU A 220 9.09 -16.22 -15.36
N SER A 221 7.88 -16.76 -15.39
CA SER A 221 7.55 -18.04 -16.02
C SER A 221 7.12 -17.91 -17.48
N GLU A 222 7.31 -16.73 -18.08
CA GLU A 222 7.01 -16.48 -19.50
C GLU A 222 8.11 -17.02 -20.44
#